data_ea9419c89c985fdc52abf92ea8484ae6
#
_entry.id   ea9419c89c985fdc52abf92ea8484ae6
#
_cell.length_a   1.000
_cell.length_b   1.000
_cell.length_c   1.000
_cell.angle_alpha   90.00
_cell.angle_beta   90.00
_cell.angle_gamma   90.00
#
_symmetry.space_group_name_H-M   'P 1'
#
loop_
_entity.id
_entity.type
_entity.pdbx_description
1 polymer ?
#
loop_
_entity_poly.entity_id
_entity_poly.type
_entity_poly.pdbx_seq_one_letter_code
_entity_poly.pdbx_strand_id
1 'polypeptide(L)'
;MARKEQKKDSKSFKEFSFKGKEIDYTGRIYPDLKKSTEACDITPMSLTINGVITIKGCKLMQTDKNSWISFPQYKDKDGNYLSYVYVDRAYADEELAKLVDVIEKIIE
;
A
#
# COMPACT_ATOMS: atom_id res chain seq x y z
N MET A 1 -29.66 -11.53 3.26
CA MET A 1 -28.96 -11.39 3.27
C MET A 1 -28.23 -11.21 3.51
N ALA A 2 -28.23 -11.19 3.64
CA ALA A 2 -27.28 -11.05 3.78
C ALA A 2 -26.50 -10.83 3.78
N ARG A 3 -26.70 -10.86 3.75
CA ARG A 3 -25.70 -10.71 3.73
C ARG A 3 -24.96 -10.13 4.00
N LYS A 4 -25.45 -9.76 4.22
CA LYS A 4 -24.56 -9.16 4.53
C LYS A 4 -23.77 -9.14 5.10
N GLU A 5 -23.89 -9.46 5.50
CA GLU A 5 -22.95 -9.50 6.05
C GLU A 5 -22.01 -9.66 6.01
N GLN A 6 -22.17 -9.97 5.74
CA GLN A 6 -21.07 -10.11 5.61
C GLN A 6 -20.27 -9.50 5.60
N LYS A 7 -20.58 -9.16 5.58
CA LYS A 7 -19.83 -8.51 5.52
C LYS A 7 -19.11 -8.07 6.23
N LYS A 8 -19.19 -7.92 6.70
CA LYS A 8 -18.62 -7.53 7.50
C LYS A 8 -17.60 -7.94 8.11
N ASP A 9 -17.56 -8.73 8.40
CA ASP A 9 -16.49 -8.98 8.90
C ASP A 9 -15.61 -8.36 8.51
N SER A 10 -16.08 -8.00 8.36
CA SER A 10 -15.43 -7.31 7.59
C SER A 10 -14.16 -6.86 8.03
N LYS A 11 -13.31 -6.86 7.20
CA LYS A 11 -12.01 -6.38 7.47
C LYS A 11 -12.07 -4.91 7.64
N SER A 12 -11.67 -4.46 8.78
CA SER A 12 -11.63 -3.03 8.95
C SER A 12 -10.46 -2.47 8.17
N PHE A 13 -10.65 -1.30 7.65
CA PHE A 13 -9.61 -0.60 6.91
C PHE A 13 -9.63 0.87 7.28
N LYS A 14 -8.56 1.56 6.95
CA LYS A 14 -8.51 3.00 7.08
C LYS A 14 -8.24 3.57 5.70
N GLU A 15 -8.85 4.69 5.43
CA GLU A 15 -8.65 5.38 4.16
C GLU A 15 -7.61 6.45 4.32
N PHE A 16 -6.81 6.65 3.29
CA PHE A 16 -5.82 7.70 3.28
C PHE A 16 -5.92 8.50 2.00
N SER A 17 -5.40 9.71 2.01
CA SER A 17 -5.28 10.52 0.81
C SER A 17 -4.07 11.42 0.92
N PHE A 18 -3.45 11.67 -0.20
CA PHE A 18 -2.33 12.58 -0.29
C PHE A 18 -2.34 13.22 -1.67
N LYS A 19 -2.26 14.53 -1.69
CA LYS A 19 -2.27 15.27 -2.93
C LYS A 19 -0.86 15.65 -3.34
N GLY A 20 -0.37 15.02 -4.41
CA GLY A 20 0.93 15.36 -4.97
C GLY A 20 0.83 16.56 -5.89
N LYS A 21 1.89 16.85 -6.60
CA LYS A 21 1.92 17.99 -7.50
C LYS A 21 0.98 17.81 -8.70
N GLU A 22 0.98 16.61 -9.26
CA GLU A 22 0.15 16.31 -10.43
C GLU A 22 -0.72 15.09 -10.23
N ILE A 23 -0.45 14.32 -9.20
CA ILE A 23 -1.11 13.05 -8.96
C ILE A 23 -1.76 13.08 -7.59
N ASP A 24 -3.02 12.67 -7.54
CA ASP A 24 -3.71 12.49 -6.28
C ASP A 24 -3.67 11.00 -5.92
N TYR A 25 -3.25 10.72 -4.68
CA TYR A 25 -3.14 9.36 -4.17
C TYR A 25 -4.19 9.15 -3.11
N THR A 26 -4.98 8.10 -3.27
CA THR A 26 -5.93 7.68 -2.25
C THR A 26 -5.82 6.17 -2.10
N GLY A 27 -6.46 5.62 -1.09
CA GLY A 27 -6.48 4.18 -0.96
C GLY A 27 -6.95 3.71 0.39
N ARG A 28 -6.78 2.43 0.59
CA ARG A 28 -7.18 1.77 1.83
C ARG A 28 -6.02 0.96 2.35
N ILE A 29 -5.85 0.95 3.67
CA ILE A 29 -4.85 0.13 4.31
C ILE A 29 -5.55 -0.70 5.39
N TYR A 30 -5.09 -1.94 5.57
CA TYR A 30 -5.73 -2.92 6.45
C TYR A 30 -4.82 -3.27 7.62
N PRO A 31 -4.78 -2.42 8.67
CA PRO A 31 -3.85 -2.64 9.79
C PRO A 31 -4.09 -3.96 10.51
N ASP A 32 -5.33 -4.43 10.55
CA ASP A 32 -5.64 -5.68 11.25
C ASP A 32 -5.08 -6.91 10.54
N LEU A 33 -4.65 -6.75 9.30
CA LEU A 33 -4.06 -7.84 8.52
C LEU A 33 -2.53 -7.76 8.50
N LYS A 34 -1.96 -6.89 9.28
CA LYS A 34 -0.50 -6.73 9.35
C LYS A 34 0.16 -8.03 9.78
N LYS A 35 1.24 -8.37 9.08
CA LYS A 35 2.09 -9.50 9.44
C LYS A 35 3.45 -8.97 9.86
N SER A 36 3.93 -9.47 10.99
CA SER A 36 5.24 -9.06 11.49
C SER A 36 6.20 -10.22 11.33
N THR A 37 7.34 -9.93 10.71
CA THR A 37 8.43 -10.90 10.59
C THR A 37 9.63 -10.34 11.33
N GLU A 38 10.71 -11.12 11.41
CA GLU A 38 11.92 -10.61 12.03
C GLU A 38 12.50 -9.43 11.25
N ALA A 39 12.28 -9.41 9.95
CA ALA A 39 12.86 -8.38 9.08
C ALA A 39 11.99 -7.13 9.02
N CYS A 40 10.68 -7.27 9.00
CA CYS A 40 9.81 -6.12 8.79
C CYS A 40 8.35 -6.43 9.11
N ASP A 41 7.57 -5.35 9.20
CA ASP A 41 6.13 -5.43 9.27
C ASP A 41 5.57 -5.23 7.86
N ILE A 42 4.56 -6.00 7.51
CA ILE A 42 3.95 -5.97 6.19
C ILE A 42 2.45 -5.76 6.35
N THR A 43 1.95 -4.64 5.86
CA THR A 43 0.52 -4.31 5.97
C THR A 43 -0.10 -4.22 4.58
N PRO A 44 -1.12 -5.02 4.28
CA PRO A 44 -1.78 -4.96 2.97
C PRO A 44 -2.46 -3.62 2.75
N MET A 45 -2.43 -3.15 1.52
CA MET A 45 -3.09 -1.90 1.15
C MET A 45 -3.40 -1.89 -0.34
N SER A 46 -4.24 -0.96 -0.75
CA SER A 46 -4.47 -0.66 -2.15
C SER A 46 -4.18 0.82 -2.38
N LEU A 47 -3.85 1.16 -3.62
CA LEU A 47 -3.51 2.53 -3.97
C LEU A 47 -4.28 2.94 -5.21
N THR A 48 -4.95 4.08 -5.15
CA THR A 48 -5.70 4.62 -6.28
C THR A 48 -5.05 5.90 -6.76
N ILE A 49 -4.81 5.97 -8.05
CA ILE A 49 -4.14 7.10 -8.70
C ILE A 49 -5.19 7.95 -9.41
N ASN A 50 -5.26 9.21 -9.02
CA ASN A 50 -6.19 10.19 -9.61
C ASN A 50 -7.64 9.72 -9.64
N GLY A 51 -8.01 8.86 -8.69
CA GLY A 51 -9.38 8.35 -8.62
C GLY A 51 -9.77 7.44 -9.79
N VAL A 52 -8.82 7.06 -10.61
CA VAL A 52 -9.10 6.33 -11.86
C VAL A 52 -8.50 4.94 -11.87
N ILE A 53 -7.27 4.81 -11.42
CA ILE A 53 -6.56 3.53 -11.46
C ILE A 53 -6.31 3.04 -10.05
N THR A 54 -6.79 1.84 -9.75
CA THR A 54 -6.57 1.23 -8.44
C THR A 54 -5.63 0.05 -8.59
N ILE A 55 -4.58 0.05 -7.80
CA ILE A 55 -3.61 -1.04 -7.76
C ILE A 55 -3.84 -1.81 -6.47
N LYS A 56 -4.29 -3.04 -6.60
CA LYS A 56 -4.51 -3.92 -5.46
C LYS A 56 -3.27 -4.78 -5.24
N GLY A 57 -3.10 -5.25 -4.03
CA GLY A 57 -1.95 -6.09 -3.73
C GLY A 57 -0.71 -5.32 -3.36
N CYS A 58 -0.84 -4.03 -3.07
CA CYS A 58 0.26 -3.25 -2.53
C CYS A 58 0.46 -3.60 -1.07
N LYS A 59 1.62 -3.28 -0.55
CA LYS A 59 1.94 -3.53 0.86
C LYS A 59 2.76 -2.38 1.41
N LEU A 60 2.44 -1.96 2.62
CA LEU A 60 3.29 -1.03 3.35
C LEU A 60 4.35 -1.88 4.06
N MET A 61 5.60 -1.67 3.73
CA MET A 61 6.73 -2.37 4.31
C MET A 61 7.41 -1.45 5.31
N GLN A 62 7.58 -1.94 6.54
CA GLN A 62 8.19 -1.13 7.61
C GLN A 62 9.28 -1.93 8.30
N THR A 63 10.49 -1.39 8.27
CA THR A 63 11.62 -1.95 9.02
C THR A 63 11.97 -0.95 10.13
N ASP A 64 12.95 -1.29 10.94
CA ASP A 64 13.41 -0.37 11.98
C ASP A 64 13.95 0.95 11.42
N LYS A 65 14.40 0.94 10.19
CA LYS A 65 15.06 2.11 9.61
C LYS A 65 14.29 2.77 8.49
N ASN A 66 13.48 2.00 7.76
CA ASN A 66 12.84 2.51 6.54
C ASN A 66 11.43 2.02 6.40
N SER A 67 10.63 2.77 5.67
CA SER A 67 9.29 2.35 5.28
C SER A 67 9.10 2.69 3.81
N TRP A 68 8.41 1.81 3.10
CA TRP A 68 8.13 2.04 1.68
C TRP A 68 6.90 1.25 1.26
N ILE A 69 6.38 1.58 0.08
CA ILE A 69 5.25 0.86 -0.50
C ILE A 69 5.80 -0.14 -1.52
N SER A 70 5.44 -1.41 -1.33
CA SER A 70 5.79 -2.47 -2.27
C SER A 70 4.59 -2.71 -3.17
N PHE A 71 4.82 -2.71 -4.47
CA PHE A 71 3.77 -2.97 -5.45
C PHE A 71 3.69 -4.45 -5.77
N PRO A 72 2.59 -4.92 -6.38
CA PRO A 72 2.47 -6.33 -6.73
C PRO A 72 3.65 -6.79 -7.59
N GLN A 73 4.12 -7.99 -7.33
CA GLN A 73 5.29 -8.55 -7.98
C GLN A 73 5.00 -9.90 -8.58
N TYR A 74 5.88 -10.33 -9.47
CA TYR A 74 5.84 -11.67 -10.02
C TYR A 74 7.25 -12.24 -10.02
N LYS A 75 7.34 -13.55 -10.12
CA LYS A 75 8.62 -14.24 -10.11
C LYS A 75 8.91 -14.69 -11.54
N ASP A 76 10.09 -14.34 -12.06
CA ASP A 76 10.47 -14.78 -13.40
C ASP A 76 11.02 -16.20 -13.36
N LYS A 77 11.43 -16.73 -14.51
CA LYS A 77 11.92 -18.12 -14.59
C LYS A 77 13.23 -18.32 -13.84
N ASP A 78 13.98 -17.27 -13.62
CA ASP A 78 15.26 -17.37 -12.90
C ASP A 78 15.09 -17.19 -11.39
N GLY A 79 13.86 -17.01 -10.93
CA GLY A 79 13.57 -16.86 -9.52
C GLY A 79 13.65 -15.43 -9.00
N ASN A 80 13.80 -14.46 -9.89
CA ASN A 80 13.87 -13.05 -9.51
C ASN A 80 12.49 -12.46 -9.38
N TYR A 81 12.30 -11.59 -8.38
CA TYR A 81 11.03 -10.88 -8.20
C TYR A 81 11.06 -9.56 -8.96
N LEU A 82 10.04 -9.36 -9.77
CA LEU A 82 9.91 -8.14 -10.57
C LEU A 82 8.55 -7.52 -10.28
N SER A 83 8.49 -6.20 -10.31
CA SER A 83 7.23 -5.49 -10.07
C SER A 83 6.39 -5.38 -11.32
N TYR A 84 5.08 -5.56 -11.17
CA TYR A 84 4.14 -5.27 -12.25
C TYR A 84 3.99 -3.77 -12.48
N VAL A 85 4.23 -2.97 -11.43
CA VAL A 85 4.02 -1.53 -11.47
C VAL A 85 5.35 -0.83 -11.27
N TYR A 86 5.64 0.13 -12.12
CA TYR A 86 6.84 0.92 -12.01
C TYR A 86 6.47 2.39 -11.82
N VAL A 87 7.04 3.01 -10.81
CA VAL A 87 6.83 4.43 -10.56
C VAL A 87 8.12 5.17 -10.88
N ASP A 88 8.00 6.24 -11.66
CA ASP A 88 9.15 7.06 -11.99
C ASP A 88 9.87 7.49 -10.72
N ARG A 89 11.19 7.42 -10.74
CA ARG A 89 12.00 7.63 -9.57
C ARG A 89 11.79 8.98 -8.90
N ALA A 90 11.57 10.02 -9.70
CA ALA A 90 11.32 11.33 -9.13
C ALA A 90 10.09 11.34 -8.25
N TYR A 91 9.01 10.66 -8.68
CA TYR A 91 7.80 10.55 -7.88
C TYR A 91 7.99 9.62 -6.70
N ALA A 92 8.72 8.52 -6.91
CA ALA A 92 8.93 7.56 -5.83
C ALA A 92 9.70 8.18 -4.68
N ASP A 93 10.76 8.90 -4.97
CA ASP A 93 11.62 9.48 -3.94
C ASP A 93 10.96 10.64 -3.21
N GLU A 94 10.10 11.40 -3.88
CA GLU A 94 9.48 12.57 -3.26
C GLU A 94 8.06 12.29 -2.79
N GLU A 95 7.19 11.88 -3.69
CA GLU A 95 5.76 11.78 -3.39
C GLU A 95 5.39 10.53 -2.64
N LEU A 96 5.91 9.38 -3.05
CA LEU A 96 5.57 8.15 -2.33
C LEU A 96 6.15 8.16 -0.92
N ALA A 97 7.30 8.80 -0.72
CA ALA A 97 7.87 8.93 0.62
C ALA A 97 6.95 9.75 1.53
N LYS A 98 6.38 10.83 1.01
CA LYS A 98 5.43 11.65 1.77
C LYS A 98 4.13 10.91 2.01
N LEU A 99 3.68 10.14 1.03
CA LEU A 99 2.49 9.32 1.17
C LEU A 99 2.67 8.30 2.29
N VAL A 100 3.83 7.67 2.36
CA VAL A 100 4.13 6.72 3.43
C VAL A 100 4.00 7.39 4.79
N ASP A 101 4.52 8.61 4.93
CA ASP A 101 4.41 9.35 6.19
C ASP A 101 2.94 9.59 6.56
N VAL A 102 2.11 9.94 5.59
CA VAL A 102 0.68 10.15 5.81
C VAL A 102 0.03 8.86 6.29
N ILE A 103 0.35 7.75 5.62
CA ILE A 103 -0.24 6.46 5.96
C ILE A 103 0.17 6.03 7.36
N GLU A 104 1.45 6.20 7.69
CA GLU A 104 1.94 5.78 9.01
C GLU A 104 1.25 6.55 10.13
N LYS A 105 0.97 7.83 9.93
CA LYS A 105 0.26 8.60 10.96
C LYS A 105 -1.17 8.12 11.14
N ILE A 106 -1.79 7.65 10.10
CA ILE A 106 -3.17 7.17 10.16
C ILE A 106 -3.27 5.85 10.93
N ILE A 107 -2.26 5.00 10.78
CA ILE A 107 -2.30 3.66 11.38
C ILE A 107 -1.59 3.55 12.72
N GLU A 108 -0.90 4.58 13.16
CA GLU A 108 -0.25 4.52 14.49
C GLU A 108 -1.25 4.62 15.64
#